data_983b69127151a4ae80755713c26cddb8
#
_entry.id   983b69127151a4ae80755713c26cddb8
#
_cell.length_a   1.000
_cell.length_b   1.000
_cell.length_c   1.000
_cell.angle_alpha   90.00
_cell.angle_beta   90.00
_cell.angle_gamma   90.00
#
_symmetry.space_group_name_H-M   'P 1'
#
loop_
_entity.id
_entity.type
_entity.pdbx_description
1 polymer ?
#
loop_
_entity_poly.entity_id
_entity_poly.type
_entity_poly.pdbx_seq_one_letter_code
_entity_poly.pdbx_strand_id
1 'polypeptide(L)'
;GDYLQWAAFGIGFYIVCNWIQGLRIRDQVAFELIFKSKALLLGLIAFPFITFVTYALGAFGPAFYIRNFSMTASEVGILYGLITAFGSMVGVIGGGFLGDKLREKYINGKLYLIMASAFGTAITGLGFLYSSEASVSFTWKFFYHISSTAWLGCAASTVTELVLPRLRAVASAFFILMLSMGGLALGPYLTGMLSDIYTIQFLAEGTNESMAEAIGLKQALAQSLIVLLVPIILLGFACRFLKKDEDNLFA
;
A
#
# COMPACT_ATOMS: atom_id res chain seq x y z
N GLY A 1 -3.40 -19.46 -16.42
CA GLY A 1 -2.90 -18.94 -15.13
C GLY A 1 -3.99 -18.41 -14.19
N ASP A 2 -5.04 -17.81 -14.73
CA ASP A 2 -6.02 -17.04 -13.96
C ASP A 2 -6.80 -17.86 -12.93
N TYR A 3 -7.21 -19.09 -13.28
CA TYR A 3 -7.98 -19.95 -12.38
C TYR A 3 -7.20 -20.32 -11.10
N LEU A 4 -5.90 -20.60 -11.20
CA LEU A 4 -5.06 -20.91 -10.04
C LEU A 4 -4.92 -19.71 -9.10
N GLN A 5 -4.82 -18.53 -9.66
CA GLN A 5 -4.65 -17.28 -8.90
C GLN A 5 -5.95 -16.91 -8.17
N TRP A 6 -7.10 -17.04 -8.85
CA TRP A 6 -8.41 -16.85 -8.22
C TRP A 6 -8.72 -17.93 -7.18
N ALA A 7 -8.31 -19.19 -7.43
CA ALA A 7 -8.42 -20.25 -6.43
C ALA A 7 -7.56 -19.96 -5.19
N ALA A 8 -6.31 -19.53 -5.38
CA ALA A 8 -5.42 -19.16 -4.26
C ALA A 8 -5.98 -17.96 -3.47
N PHE A 9 -6.52 -16.95 -4.16
CA PHE A 9 -7.19 -15.82 -3.52
C PHE A 9 -8.44 -16.27 -2.74
N GLY A 10 -9.26 -17.14 -3.32
CA GLY A 10 -10.45 -17.70 -2.66
C GLY A 10 -10.10 -18.50 -1.41
N ILE A 11 -9.03 -19.32 -1.45
CA ILE A 11 -8.51 -20.04 -0.29
C ILE A 11 -8.04 -19.05 0.79
N GLY A 12 -7.28 -18.01 0.41
CA GLY A 12 -6.86 -16.97 1.34
C GLY A 12 -8.04 -16.25 2.00
N PHE A 13 -9.04 -15.89 1.22
CA PHE A 13 -10.27 -15.27 1.73
C PHE A 13 -11.02 -16.19 2.69
N TYR A 14 -11.14 -17.49 2.34
CA TYR A 14 -11.72 -18.50 3.22
C TYR A 14 -10.97 -18.61 4.55
N ILE A 15 -9.62 -18.60 4.51
CA ILE A 15 -8.79 -18.66 5.72
C ILE A 15 -9.07 -17.43 6.61
N VAL A 16 -9.18 -16.24 6.04
CA VAL A 16 -9.53 -15.00 6.78
C VAL A 16 -10.89 -15.14 7.43
N CYS A 17 -11.91 -15.55 6.68
CA CYS A 17 -13.27 -15.72 7.21
C CYS A 17 -13.31 -16.77 8.34
N ASN A 18 -12.64 -17.90 8.14
CA ASN A 18 -12.55 -18.96 9.14
C ASN A 18 -11.81 -18.49 10.40
N TRP A 19 -10.74 -17.70 10.24
CA TRP A 19 -10.02 -17.12 11.36
C TRP A 19 -10.89 -16.12 12.15
N ILE A 20 -11.62 -15.24 11.47
CA ILE A 20 -12.57 -14.29 12.08
C ILE A 20 -13.63 -15.04 12.86
N GLN A 21 -14.20 -16.10 12.26
CA GLN A 21 -15.19 -16.95 12.92
C GLN A 21 -14.60 -17.68 14.14
N GLY A 22 -13.39 -18.20 14.01
CA GLY A 22 -12.66 -18.84 15.11
C GLY A 22 -12.38 -17.87 16.26
N LEU A 23 -12.00 -16.63 15.96
CA LEU A 23 -11.80 -15.58 16.96
C LEU A 23 -13.11 -15.26 17.70
N ARG A 24 -14.22 -15.13 16.95
CA ARG A 24 -15.55 -14.88 17.53
C ARG A 24 -16.00 -15.97 18.52
N ILE A 25 -15.66 -17.24 18.22
CA ILE A 25 -16.06 -18.39 19.05
C ILE A 25 -15.11 -18.57 20.25
N ARG A 26 -13.81 -18.39 20.05
CA ARG A 26 -12.79 -18.70 21.07
C ARG A 26 -12.48 -17.55 22.02
N ASP A 27 -12.53 -16.32 21.51
CA ASP A 27 -12.25 -15.10 22.29
C ASP A 27 -13.18 -13.96 21.83
N GLN A 28 -14.41 -13.99 22.34
CA GLN A 28 -15.43 -13.00 22.03
C GLN A 28 -14.98 -11.58 22.42
N VAL A 29 -14.20 -11.44 23.50
CA VAL A 29 -13.68 -10.14 23.94
C VAL A 29 -12.69 -9.59 22.91
N ALA A 30 -11.78 -10.42 22.40
CA ALA A 30 -10.86 -10.03 21.33
C ALA A 30 -11.61 -9.64 20.06
N PHE A 31 -12.61 -10.43 19.68
CA PHE A 31 -13.45 -10.13 18.52
C PHE A 31 -14.16 -8.78 18.68
N GLU A 32 -14.79 -8.54 19.83
CA GLU A 32 -15.51 -7.29 20.07
C GLU A 32 -14.56 -6.08 20.08
N LEU A 33 -13.40 -6.15 20.70
CA LEU A 33 -12.43 -5.06 20.72
C LEU A 33 -11.89 -4.71 19.32
N ILE A 34 -11.60 -5.72 18.50
CA ILE A 34 -11.10 -5.49 17.16
C ILE A 34 -12.22 -4.95 16.24
N PHE A 35 -13.42 -5.53 16.29
CA PHE A 35 -14.49 -5.22 15.35
C PHE A 35 -15.46 -4.12 15.82
N LYS A 36 -15.44 -3.71 17.10
CA LYS A 36 -16.18 -2.53 17.57
C LYS A 36 -15.40 -1.22 17.43
N SER A 37 -14.06 -1.26 17.39
CA SER A 37 -13.26 -0.06 17.12
C SER A 37 -13.40 0.36 15.67
N LYS A 38 -14.12 1.47 15.46
CA LYS A 38 -14.35 2.02 14.13
C LYS A 38 -13.06 2.55 13.50
N ALA A 39 -12.19 3.17 14.30
CA ALA A 39 -10.89 3.65 13.83
C ALA A 39 -10.00 2.50 13.37
N LEU A 40 -9.95 1.40 14.13
CA LEU A 40 -9.18 0.21 13.78
C LEU A 40 -9.70 -0.46 12.50
N LEU A 41 -11.03 -0.64 12.40
CA LEU A 41 -11.64 -1.25 11.20
C LEU A 41 -11.39 -0.40 9.95
N LEU A 42 -11.60 0.91 10.04
CA LEU A 42 -11.33 1.81 8.91
C LEU A 42 -9.86 1.78 8.51
N GLY A 43 -8.94 1.70 9.47
CA GLY A 43 -7.51 1.51 9.21
C GLY A 43 -7.22 0.19 8.52
N LEU A 44 -7.71 -0.93 9.06
CA LEU A 44 -7.50 -2.27 8.50
C LEU A 44 -8.06 -2.42 7.07
N ILE A 45 -9.12 -1.69 6.73
CA ILE A 45 -9.64 -1.61 5.36
C ILE A 45 -8.80 -0.68 4.49
N ALA A 46 -8.30 0.44 5.04
CA ALA A 46 -7.55 1.45 4.29
C ALA A 46 -6.14 1.00 3.91
N PHE A 47 -5.41 0.36 4.83
CA PHE A 47 -4.00 0.02 4.66
C PHE A 47 -3.72 -0.91 3.46
N PRO A 48 -4.55 -1.92 3.14
CA PRO A 48 -4.39 -2.73 1.94
C PRO A 48 -4.33 -1.94 0.63
N PHE A 49 -5.02 -0.82 0.53
CA PHE A 49 -4.97 0.02 -0.68
C PHE A 49 -3.63 0.75 -0.85
N ILE A 50 -2.95 1.09 0.25
CA ILE A 50 -1.60 1.66 0.18
C ILE A 50 -0.61 0.58 -0.27
N THR A 51 -0.69 -0.62 0.30
CA THR A 51 0.16 -1.74 -0.10
C THR A 51 -0.12 -2.22 -1.52
N PHE A 52 -1.36 -2.16 -1.98
CA PHE A 52 -1.75 -2.44 -3.37
C PHE A 52 -0.87 -1.64 -4.34
N VAL A 53 -0.81 -0.33 -4.17
CA VAL A 53 -0.02 0.56 -5.00
C VAL A 53 1.47 0.29 -4.86
N THR A 54 1.95 0.12 -3.63
CA THR A 54 3.38 -0.12 -3.37
C THR A 54 3.86 -1.42 -4.03
N TYR A 55 3.09 -2.51 -3.94
CA TYR A 55 3.45 -3.78 -4.57
C TYR A 55 3.27 -3.76 -6.09
N ALA A 56 2.26 -3.07 -6.62
CA ALA A 56 2.08 -2.90 -8.06
C ALA A 56 3.28 -2.19 -8.70
N LEU A 57 3.65 -1.02 -8.15
CA LEU A 57 4.79 -0.25 -8.65
C LEU A 57 6.14 -0.93 -8.34
N GLY A 58 6.20 -1.71 -7.27
CA GLY A 58 7.37 -2.53 -6.94
C GLY A 58 7.61 -3.64 -7.96
N ALA A 59 6.57 -4.36 -8.34
CA ALA A 59 6.65 -5.49 -9.27
C ALA A 59 6.94 -5.05 -10.70
N PHE A 60 6.26 -4.00 -11.18
CA PHE A 60 6.36 -3.55 -12.57
C PHE A 60 7.33 -2.38 -12.78
N GLY A 61 7.86 -1.78 -11.72
CA GLY A 61 8.80 -0.67 -11.82
C GLY A 61 10.05 -0.98 -12.64
N PRO A 62 10.74 -2.11 -12.45
CA PRO A 62 11.87 -2.48 -13.30
C PRO A 62 11.50 -2.57 -14.78
N ALA A 63 10.37 -3.22 -15.11
CA ALA A 63 9.88 -3.32 -16.49
C ALA A 63 9.54 -1.95 -17.09
N PHE A 64 9.01 -1.02 -16.28
CA PHE A 64 8.76 0.36 -16.70
C PHE A 64 10.05 1.05 -17.15
N TYR A 65 11.16 0.94 -16.41
CA TYR A 65 12.44 1.55 -16.80
C TYR A 65 13.04 0.92 -18.04
N ILE A 66 12.97 -0.41 -18.18
CA ILE A 66 13.45 -1.12 -19.36
C ILE A 66 12.67 -0.70 -20.60
N ARG A 67 11.33 -0.64 -20.52
CA ARG A 67 10.46 -0.32 -21.68
C ARG A 67 10.45 1.15 -22.05
N ASN A 68 10.46 2.05 -21.09
CA ASN A 68 10.31 3.50 -21.36
C ASN A 68 11.64 4.25 -21.54
N PHE A 69 12.74 3.74 -20.98
CA PHE A 69 14.06 4.38 -21.06
C PHE A 69 15.11 3.52 -21.76
N SER A 70 14.72 2.37 -22.32
CA SER A 70 15.61 1.43 -23.02
C SER A 70 16.85 1.03 -22.20
N MET A 71 16.71 0.96 -20.89
CA MET A 71 17.77 0.57 -19.97
C MET A 71 17.94 -0.95 -19.94
N THR A 72 19.17 -1.39 -19.70
CA THR A 72 19.45 -2.82 -19.50
C THR A 72 18.95 -3.32 -18.16
N ALA A 73 18.58 -4.59 -18.07
CA ALA A 73 18.13 -5.20 -16.81
C ALA A 73 19.17 -5.09 -15.68
N SER A 74 20.47 -5.09 -16.00
CA SER A 74 21.56 -4.94 -15.03
C SER A 74 21.62 -3.52 -14.46
N GLU A 75 21.55 -2.50 -15.30
CA GLU A 75 21.53 -1.09 -14.87
C GLU A 75 20.30 -0.80 -13.98
N VAL A 76 19.13 -1.24 -14.44
CA VAL A 76 17.90 -1.10 -13.66
C VAL A 76 18.02 -1.84 -12.33
N GLY A 77 18.49 -3.08 -12.32
CA GLY A 77 18.64 -3.88 -11.10
C GLY A 77 19.49 -3.18 -10.03
N ILE A 78 20.61 -2.60 -10.41
CA ILE A 78 21.51 -1.90 -9.49
C ILE A 78 20.89 -0.57 -9.02
N LEU A 79 20.51 0.32 -9.95
CA LEU A 79 20.00 1.65 -9.61
C LEU A 79 18.66 1.57 -8.87
N TYR A 80 17.73 0.78 -9.40
CA TYR A 80 16.41 0.59 -8.80
C TYR A 80 16.52 -0.04 -7.40
N GLY A 81 17.39 -1.06 -7.25
CA GLY A 81 17.62 -1.72 -5.98
C GLY A 81 18.19 -0.79 -4.91
N LEU A 82 19.23 -0.02 -5.24
CA LEU A 82 19.84 0.93 -4.32
C LEU A 82 18.86 2.04 -3.93
N ILE A 83 18.18 2.65 -4.89
CA ILE A 83 17.19 3.71 -4.64
C ILE A 83 16.04 3.20 -3.79
N THR A 84 15.57 1.99 -4.05
CA THR A 84 14.53 1.34 -3.24
C THR A 84 15.00 1.12 -1.80
N ALA A 85 16.21 0.57 -1.61
CA ALA A 85 16.74 0.27 -0.28
C ALA A 85 16.94 1.53 0.55
N PHE A 86 17.67 2.52 0.02
CA PHE A 86 17.94 3.77 0.74
C PHE A 86 16.67 4.61 0.95
N GLY A 87 15.84 4.76 -0.08
CA GLY A 87 14.59 5.51 0.03
C GLY A 87 13.63 4.89 1.05
N SER A 88 13.50 3.55 1.06
CA SER A 88 12.65 2.85 2.03
C SER A 88 13.20 2.93 3.45
N MET A 89 14.52 2.84 3.63
CA MET A 89 15.16 3.01 4.93
C MET A 89 14.86 4.40 5.51
N VAL A 90 15.08 5.45 4.72
CA VAL A 90 14.79 6.84 5.13
C VAL A 90 13.30 7.01 5.42
N GLY A 91 12.43 6.44 4.58
CA GLY A 91 10.98 6.52 4.73
C GLY A 91 10.50 5.87 6.02
N VAL A 92 10.90 4.63 6.31
CA VAL A 92 10.46 3.91 7.51
C VAL A 92 10.96 4.59 8.78
N ILE A 93 12.25 4.93 8.85
CA ILE A 93 12.85 5.58 10.03
C ILE A 93 12.26 6.99 10.22
N GLY A 94 12.27 7.81 9.16
CA GLY A 94 11.77 9.18 9.21
C GLY A 94 10.26 9.21 9.48
N GLY A 95 9.49 8.31 8.87
CA GLY A 95 8.06 8.17 9.09
C GLY A 95 7.72 7.78 10.52
N GLY A 96 8.43 6.83 11.12
CA GLY A 96 8.26 6.46 12.52
C GLY A 96 8.50 7.66 13.45
N PHE A 97 9.67 8.31 13.30
CA PHE A 97 10.03 9.48 14.11
C PHE A 97 9.02 10.64 13.96
N LEU A 98 8.64 10.97 12.73
CA LEU A 98 7.66 12.04 12.48
C LEU A 98 6.27 11.69 13.02
N GLY A 99 5.87 10.41 12.90
CA GLY A 99 4.60 9.94 13.41
C GLY A 99 4.49 10.05 14.92
N ASP A 100 5.53 9.67 15.64
CA ASP A 100 5.58 9.77 17.09
C ASP A 100 5.56 11.25 17.52
N LYS A 101 6.36 12.11 16.89
CA LYS A 101 6.37 13.55 17.15
C LYS A 101 5.02 14.23 16.85
N LEU A 102 4.34 13.80 15.78
CA LEU A 102 2.99 14.28 15.48
C LEU A 102 1.97 13.78 16.51
N ARG A 103 2.14 12.56 17.01
CA ARG A 103 1.28 11.98 18.03
C ARG A 103 1.38 12.71 19.37
N GLU A 104 2.57 13.17 19.75
CA GLU A 104 2.75 14.02 20.95
C GLU A 104 1.92 15.30 20.90
N LYS A 105 1.77 15.88 19.70
CA LYS A 105 1.04 17.14 19.51
C LYS A 105 -0.44 16.96 19.18
N TYR A 106 -0.77 15.92 18.42
CA TYR A 106 -2.13 15.67 17.91
C TYR A 106 -2.53 14.22 18.13
N ILE A 107 -3.72 13.98 18.70
CA ILE A 107 -4.25 12.64 18.92
C ILE A 107 -4.30 11.79 17.63
N ASN A 108 -4.60 12.43 16.49
CA ASN A 108 -4.65 11.82 15.17
C ASN A 108 -3.30 11.88 14.42
N GLY A 109 -2.19 12.27 15.08
CA GLY A 109 -0.91 12.55 14.43
C GLY A 109 -0.39 11.43 13.54
N LYS A 110 -0.49 10.16 13.98
CA LYS A 110 -0.10 9.00 13.18
C LYS A 110 -0.98 8.83 11.94
N LEU A 111 -2.30 9.01 12.06
CA LEU A 111 -3.21 8.94 10.91
C LEU A 111 -2.94 10.07 9.91
N TYR A 112 -2.63 11.27 10.38
CA TYR A 112 -2.25 12.38 9.51
C TYR A 112 -0.98 12.09 8.72
N LEU A 113 0.03 11.46 9.36
CA LEU A 113 1.23 11.05 8.65
C LEU A 113 0.92 9.97 7.59
N ILE A 114 0.09 8.99 7.91
CA ILE A 114 -0.30 7.96 6.95
C ILE A 114 -1.00 8.57 5.73
N MET A 115 -1.93 9.51 5.94
CA MET A 115 -2.60 10.22 4.84
C MET A 115 -1.62 11.07 4.03
N ALA A 116 -0.73 11.81 4.69
CA ALA A 116 0.32 12.58 4.02
C ALA A 116 1.27 11.69 3.22
N SER A 117 1.63 10.53 3.76
CA SER A 117 2.42 9.50 3.09
C SER A 117 1.71 8.98 1.82
N ALA A 118 0.42 8.64 1.90
CA ALA A 118 -0.36 8.20 0.74
C ALA A 118 -0.44 9.29 -0.34
N PHE A 119 -0.68 10.54 0.05
CA PHE A 119 -0.70 11.69 -0.86
C PHE A 119 0.66 11.94 -1.50
N GLY A 120 1.73 11.94 -0.70
CA GLY A 120 3.11 12.06 -1.18
C GLY A 120 3.48 10.94 -2.16
N THR A 121 3.04 9.70 -1.89
CA THR A 121 3.22 8.55 -2.79
C THR A 121 2.54 8.78 -4.14
N ALA A 122 1.32 9.33 -4.16
CA ALA A 122 0.63 9.63 -5.40
C ALA A 122 1.37 10.69 -6.24
N ILE A 123 1.79 11.80 -5.62
CA ILE A 123 2.51 12.88 -6.32
C ILE A 123 3.85 12.40 -6.85
N THR A 124 4.66 11.78 -5.99
CA THR A 124 6.00 11.32 -6.37
C THR A 124 5.94 10.14 -7.34
N GLY A 125 4.90 9.31 -7.25
CA GLY A 125 4.59 8.24 -8.20
C GLY A 125 4.29 8.79 -9.60
N LEU A 126 3.44 9.80 -9.70
CA LEU A 126 3.20 10.50 -10.98
C LEU A 126 4.49 11.17 -11.48
N GLY A 127 5.27 11.80 -10.58
CA GLY A 127 6.53 12.42 -10.94
C GLY A 127 7.49 11.47 -11.65
N PHE A 128 7.71 10.26 -11.11
CA PHE A 128 8.62 9.31 -11.75
C PHE A 128 8.05 8.69 -13.04
N LEU A 129 6.74 8.43 -13.09
CA LEU A 129 6.11 7.84 -14.27
C LEU A 129 6.07 8.79 -15.49
N TYR A 130 5.92 10.10 -15.25
CA TYR A 130 5.80 11.09 -16.31
C TYR A 130 7.08 11.89 -16.57
N SER A 131 8.20 11.56 -15.95
CA SER A 131 9.51 12.16 -16.26
C SER A 131 9.96 11.77 -17.65
N SER A 132 10.56 12.73 -18.36
CA SER A 132 11.10 12.54 -19.71
C SER A 132 12.49 11.90 -19.71
N GLU A 133 13.26 12.08 -18.64
CA GLU A 133 14.62 11.59 -18.48
C GLU A 133 14.72 10.56 -17.35
N ALA A 134 15.53 9.52 -17.54
CA ALA A 134 15.73 8.47 -16.55
C ALA A 134 16.30 9.01 -15.23
N SER A 135 17.23 9.96 -15.26
CA SER A 135 17.84 10.59 -14.08
C SER A 135 16.81 11.30 -13.21
N VAL A 136 15.93 12.08 -13.84
CA VAL A 136 14.83 12.79 -13.16
C VAL A 136 13.81 11.79 -12.62
N SER A 137 13.50 10.75 -13.39
CA SER A 137 12.61 9.67 -12.97
C SER A 137 13.14 8.94 -11.71
N PHE A 138 14.43 8.61 -11.67
CA PHE A 138 15.05 7.99 -10.49
C PHE A 138 15.07 8.92 -9.27
N THR A 139 15.23 10.22 -9.47
CA THR A 139 15.12 11.20 -8.38
C THR A 139 13.71 11.19 -7.77
N TRP A 140 12.66 11.25 -8.60
CA TRP A 140 11.28 11.12 -8.12
C TRP A 140 11.01 9.75 -7.49
N LYS A 141 11.61 8.68 -8.02
CA LYS A 141 11.51 7.34 -7.47
C LYS A 141 12.09 7.24 -6.06
N PHE A 142 13.18 7.95 -5.76
CA PHE A 142 13.72 8.02 -4.41
C PHE A 142 12.71 8.63 -3.43
N PHE A 143 12.12 9.77 -3.77
CA PHE A 143 11.07 10.39 -2.95
C PHE A 143 9.80 9.55 -2.87
N TYR A 144 9.48 8.81 -3.94
CA TYR A 144 8.39 7.84 -3.92
C TYR A 144 8.62 6.77 -2.85
N HIS A 145 9.83 6.21 -2.76
CA HIS A 145 10.12 5.19 -1.75
C HIS A 145 10.09 5.74 -0.33
N ILE A 146 10.56 6.97 -0.11
CA ILE A 146 10.41 7.65 1.18
C ILE A 146 8.93 7.76 1.54
N SER A 147 8.11 8.29 0.65
CA SER A 147 6.68 8.50 0.91
C SER A 147 5.94 7.16 1.06
N SER A 148 6.17 6.20 0.18
CA SER A 148 5.44 4.92 0.16
C SER A 148 5.75 3.98 1.32
N THR A 149 6.79 4.24 2.10
CA THR A 149 7.17 3.41 3.27
C THR A 149 7.02 4.12 4.60
N ALA A 150 6.91 5.46 4.61
CA ALA A 150 6.82 6.27 5.84
C ALA A 150 5.61 5.92 6.73
N TRP A 151 4.53 5.43 6.15
CA TRP A 151 3.30 5.10 6.87
C TRP A 151 3.37 3.81 7.69
N LEU A 152 4.26 2.87 7.34
CA LEU A 152 4.22 1.49 7.82
C LEU A 152 4.36 1.38 9.34
N GLY A 153 5.32 2.08 9.93
CA GLY A 153 5.53 2.10 11.37
C GLY A 153 4.34 2.71 12.13
N CYS A 154 3.77 3.79 11.60
CA CYS A 154 2.59 4.44 12.18
C CYS A 154 1.35 3.56 12.12
N ALA A 155 1.13 2.84 11.01
CA ALA A 155 0.01 1.93 10.88
C ALA A 155 0.13 0.76 11.86
N ALA A 156 1.30 0.12 11.94
CA ALA A 156 1.56 -1.00 12.85
C ALA A 156 1.38 -0.58 14.32
N SER A 157 1.91 0.59 14.72
CA SER A 157 1.74 1.11 16.08
C SER A 157 0.28 1.46 16.38
N THR A 158 -0.44 2.11 15.45
CA THR A 158 -1.87 2.43 15.62
C THR A 158 -2.71 1.17 15.83
N VAL A 159 -2.44 0.11 15.07
CA VAL A 159 -3.15 -1.17 15.23
C VAL A 159 -2.91 -1.77 16.62
N THR A 160 -1.67 -1.71 17.12
CA THR A 160 -1.33 -2.29 18.42
C THR A 160 -1.73 -1.42 19.61
N GLU A 161 -1.87 -0.10 19.43
CA GLU A 161 -2.34 0.84 20.43
C GLU A 161 -3.86 0.76 20.66
N LEU A 162 -4.63 0.40 19.63
CA LEU A 162 -6.09 0.28 19.68
C LEU A 162 -6.58 -1.07 20.20
N VAL A 163 -5.70 -1.91 20.75
CA VAL A 163 -6.05 -3.20 21.33
C VAL A 163 -5.33 -3.43 22.66
N LEU A 164 -5.92 -4.24 23.52
CA LEU A 164 -5.29 -4.63 24.79
C LEU A 164 -3.94 -5.33 24.55
N PRO A 165 -2.95 -5.21 25.47
CA PRO A 165 -1.62 -5.80 25.31
C PRO A 165 -1.62 -7.28 24.96
N ARG A 166 -2.52 -8.07 25.54
CA ARG A 166 -2.69 -9.51 25.27
C ARG A 166 -3.14 -9.82 23.83
N LEU A 167 -3.75 -8.85 23.13
CA LEU A 167 -4.32 -9.01 21.79
C LEU A 167 -3.41 -8.44 20.69
N ARG A 168 -2.31 -7.76 21.04
CA ARG A 168 -1.42 -7.11 20.07
C ARG A 168 -0.88 -8.06 19.01
N ALA A 169 -0.49 -9.28 19.42
CA ALA A 169 0.01 -10.28 18.47
C ALA A 169 -1.06 -10.70 17.46
N VAL A 170 -2.31 -10.88 17.92
CA VAL A 170 -3.45 -11.24 17.08
C VAL A 170 -3.81 -10.13 16.12
N ALA A 171 -3.87 -8.88 16.60
CA ALA A 171 -4.16 -7.70 15.78
C ALA A 171 -3.06 -7.46 14.73
N SER A 172 -1.77 -7.64 15.10
CA SER A 172 -0.65 -7.53 14.17
C SER A 172 -0.69 -8.62 13.10
N ALA A 173 -1.02 -9.86 13.45
CA ALA A 173 -1.17 -10.94 12.49
C ALA A 173 -2.29 -10.65 11.49
N PHE A 174 -3.43 -10.14 11.98
CA PHE A 174 -4.54 -9.74 11.11
C PHE A 174 -4.19 -8.56 10.21
N PHE A 175 -3.49 -7.57 10.74
CA PHE A 175 -2.96 -6.44 9.97
C PHE A 175 -2.07 -6.92 8.81
N ILE A 176 -1.07 -7.77 9.07
CA ILE A 176 -0.17 -8.31 8.06
C ILE A 176 -0.95 -9.13 7.02
N LEU A 177 -1.92 -9.94 7.47
CA LEU A 177 -2.76 -10.74 6.58
C LEU A 177 -3.57 -9.86 5.62
N MET A 178 -4.19 -8.78 6.12
CA MET A 178 -4.92 -7.82 5.30
C MET A 178 -4.01 -7.12 4.28
N LEU A 179 -2.79 -6.71 4.69
CA LEU A 179 -1.81 -6.12 3.79
C LEU A 179 -1.40 -7.09 2.66
N SER A 180 -1.17 -8.35 3.01
CA SER A 180 -0.74 -9.37 2.05
C SER A 180 -1.83 -9.70 1.04
N MET A 181 -3.07 -9.87 1.49
CA MET A 181 -4.18 -10.21 0.59
C MET A 181 -4.58 -9.04 -0.31
N GLY A 182 -4.79 -7.86 0.28
CA GLY A 182 -5.22 -6.69 -0.49
C GLY A 182 -4.11 -6.05 -1.31
N GLY A 183 -2.87 -6.07 -0.78
CA GLY A 183 -1.72 -5.45 -1.43
C GLY A 183 -0.96 -6.41 -2.34
N LEU A 184 -0.27 -7.39 -1.74
CA LEU A 184 0.64 -8.27 -2.46
C LEU A 184 -0.07 -9.16 -3.50
N ALA A 185 -1.24 -9.69 -3.16
CA ALA A 185 -1.96 -10.59 -4.07
C ALA A 185 -2.69 -9.81 -5.18
N LEU A 186 -3.41 -8.72 -4.85
CA LEU A 186 -4.24 -8.00 -5.81
C LEU A 186 -3.48 -6.91 -6.57
N GLY A 187 -2.49 -6.26 -5.94
CA GLY A 187 -1.79 -5.14 -6.55
C GLY A 187 -1.15 -5.47 -7.90
N PRO A 188 -0.17 -6.37 -7.95
CA PRO A 188 0.46 -6.77 -9.22
C PRO A 188 -0.53 -7.39 -10.21
N TYR A 189 -1.46 -8.24 -9.73
CA TYR A 189 -2.41 -8.93 -10.61
C TYR A 189 -3.31 -7.95 -11.36
N LEU A 190 -4.02 -7.08 -10.65
CA LEU A 190 -4.95 -6.14 -11.28
C LEU A 190 -4.22 -5.10 -12.13
N THR A 191 -3.03 -4.66 -11.69
CA THR A 191 -2.23 -3.72 -12.49
C THR A 191 -1.70 -4.38 -13.76
N GLY A 192 -1.28 -5.65 -13.71
CA GLY A 192 -0.89 -6.40 -14.90
C GLY A 192 -2.04 -6.57 -15.88
N MET A 193 -3.22 -6.97 -15.39
CA MET A 193 -4.43 -7.08 -16.20
C MET A 193 -4.82 -5.75 -16.87
N LEU A 194 -4.72 -4.64 -16.14
CA LEU A 194 -4.95 -3.30 -16.71
C LEU A 194 -3.91 -2.95 -17.77
N SER A 195 -2.63 -3.29 -17.54
CA SER A 195 -1.57 -3.09 -18.53
C SER A 195 -1.86 -3.83 -19.83
N ASP A 196 -2.31 -5.09 -19.73
CA ASP A 196 -2.66 -5.88 -20.91
C ASP A 196 -3.85 -5.29 -21.68
N ILE A 197 -4.89 -4.84 -20.97
CA ILE A 197 -6.05 -4.17 -21.57
C ILE A 197 -5.62 -2.92 -22.34
N TYR A 198 -4.80 -2.05 -21.73
CA TYR A 198 -4.30 -0.86 -22.39
C TYR A 198 -3.38 -1.18 -23.57
N THR A 199 -2.54 -2.21 -23.45
CA THR A 199 -1.68 -2.66 -24.55
C THR A 199 -2.52 -3.08 -25.76
N ILE A 200 -3.58 -3.87 -25.56
CA ILE A 200 -4.51 -4.29 -26.62
C ILE A 200 -5.19 -3.08 -27.26
N GLN A 201 -5.60 -2.10 -26.46
CA GLN A 201 -6.23 -0.87 -26.96
C GLN A 201 -5.27 -0.09 -27.85
N PHE A 202 -4.01 0.17 -27.44
CA PHE A 202 -3.04 0.90 -28.24
C PHE A 202 -2.60 0.15 -29.50
N LEU A 203 -2.56 -1.19 -29.46
CA LEU A 203 -2.36 -2.01 -30.65
C LEU A 203 -3.50 -1.84 -31.68
N ALA A 204 -4.74 -1.80 -31.20
CA ALA A 204 -5.91 -1.57 -32.06
C ALA A 204 -5.92 -0.16 -32.70
N GLU A 205 -5.28 0.82 -32.04
CA GLU A 205 -5.08 2.18 -32.54
C GLU A 205 -3.89 2.28 -33.55
N GLY A 206 -3.20 1.17 -33.84
CA GLY A 206 -2.10 1.11 -34.80
C GLY A 206 -0.71 1.43 -34.23
N THR A 207 -0.57 1.49 -32.90
CA THR A 207 0.73 1.64 -32.24
C THR A 207 1.54 0.35 -32.39
N ASN A 208 2.86 0.44 -32.57
CA ASN A 208 3.72 -0.74 -32.60
C ASN A 208 3.74 -1.44 -31.24
N GLU A 209 4.03 -2.75 -31.23
CA GLU A 209 3.92 -3.62 -30.06
C GLU A 209 4.76 -3.13 -28.88
N SER A 210 6.04 -2.81 -29.08
CA SER A 210 6.92 -2.37 -28.01
C SER A 210 6.48 -1.03 -27.37
N MET A 211 5.95 -0.13 -28.19
CA MET A 211 5.45 1.17 -27.72
C MET A 211 4.09 1.01 -27.02
N ALA A 212 3.22 0.15 -27.53
CA ALA A 212 1.93 -0.17 -26.90
C ALA A 212 2.12 -0.78 -25.52
N GLU A 213 3.06 -1.73 -25.35
CA GLU A 213 3.43 -2.30 -24.05
C GLU A 213 4.00 -1.26 -23.07
N ALA A 214 4.86 -0.34 -23.56
CA ALA A 214 5.45 0.69 -22.71
C ALA A 214 4.39 1.68 -22.21
N ILE A 215 3.55 2.17 -23.11
CA ILE A 215 2.47 3.11 -22.78
C ILE A 215 1.40 2.43 -21.93
N GLY A 216 0.99 1.20 -22.28
CA GLY A 216 -0.01 0.42 -21.55
C GLY A 216 0.40 0.19 -20.10
N LEU A 217 1.65 -0.22 -19.86
CA LEU A 217 2.18 -0.39 -18.52
C LEU A 217 2.22 0.93 -17.75
N LYS A 218 2.72 2.01 -18.36
CA LYS A 218 2.75 3.35 -17.75
C LYS A 218 1.36 3.82 -17.34
N GLN A 219 0.36 3.63 -18.20
CA GLN A 219 -1.04 4.01 -17.93
C GLN A 219 -1.62 3.21 -16.76
N ALA A 220 -1.40 1.90 -16.76
CA ALA A 220 -1.88 1.03 -15.67
C ALA A 220 -1.25 1.41 -14.31
N LEU A 221 0.05 1.69 -14.28
CA LEU A 221 0.74 2.15 -13.08
C LEU A 221 0.24 3.52 -12.61
N ALA A 222 0.03 4.46 -13.52
CA ALA A 222 -0.52 5.78 -13.20
C ALA A 222 -1.95 5.67 -12.63
N GLN A 223 -2.78 4.82 -13.23
CA GLN A 223 -4.14 4.60 -12.77
C GLN A 223 -4.17 3.92 -11.39
N SER A 224 -3.24 3.03 -11.08
CA SER A 224 -3.15 2.41 -9.76
C SER A 224 -2.94 3.44 -8.64
N LEU A 225 -2.28 4.58 -8.91
CA LEU A 225 -2.08 5.65 -7.93
C LEU A 225 -3.40 6.30 -7.48
N ILE A 226 -4.45 6.28 -8.30
CA ILE A 226 -5.78 6.82 -7.95
C ILE A 226 -6.37 6.07 -6.77
N VAL A 227 -6.03 4.79 -6.62
CA VAL A 227 -6.48 3.94 -5.51
C VAL A 227 -6.09 4.52 -4.14
N LEU A 228 -5.01 5.34 -4.07
CA LEU A 228 -4.57 6.03 -2.85
C LEU A 228 -5.58 7.06 -2.30
N LEU A 229 -6.56 7.46 -3.08
CA LEU A 229 -7.64 8.32 -2.58
C LEU A 229 -8.52 7.57 -1.56
N VAL A 230 -8.67 6.26 -1.70
CA VAL A 230 -9.48 5.42 -0.80
C VAL A 230 -8.94 5.47 0.64
N PRO A 231 -7.67 5.13 0.91
CA PRO A 231 -7.13 5.20 2.26
C PRO A 231 -7.14 6.63 2.84
N ILE A 232 -6.93 7.67 2.04
CA ILE A 232 -6.99 9.05 2.52
C ILE A 232 -8.39 9.36 3.04
N ILE A 233 -9.44 8.99 2.30
CA ILE A 233 -10.84 9.21 2.70
C ILE A 233 -11.19 8.38 3.94
N LEU A 234 -10.87 7.08 3.95
CA LEU A 234 -11.19 6.19 5.07
C LEU A 234 -10.48 6.59 6.36
N LEU A 235 -9.20 6.97 6.29
CA LEU A 235 -8.44 7.44 7.43
C LEU A 235 -8.91 8.82 7.91
N GLY A 236 -9.36 9.69 7.01
CA GLY A 236 -10.03 10.93 7.35
C GLY A 236 -11.29 10.70 8.20
N PHE A 237 -12.07 9.66 7.88
CA PHE A 237 -13.18 9.23 8.74
C PHE A 237 -12.70 8.59 10.05
N ALA A 238 -11.63 7.77 10.03
CA ALA A 238 -11.07 7.13 11.21
C ALA A 238 -10.65 8.16 12.28
N CYS A 239 -10.12 9.32 11.86
CA CYS A 239 -9.74 10.41 12.77
C CYS A 239 -10.89 10.88 13.70
N ARG A 240 -12.15 10.71 13.26
CA ARG A 240 -13.32 11.10 14.07
C ARG A 240 -13.59 10.13 15.21
N PHE A 241 -13.13 8.91 15.09
CA PHE A 241 -13.43 7.83 16.05
C PHE A 241 -12.23 7.47 16.93
N LEU A 242 -11.00 7.82 16.53
CA LEU A 242 -9.78 7.39 17.19
C LEU A 242 -9.76 7.70 18.69
N LYS A 243 -10.07 8.95 19.06
CA LYS A 243 -10.11 9.36 20.47
C LYS A 243 -11.10 8.54 21.29
N LYS A 244 -12.33 8.38 20.77
CA LYS A 244 -13.37 7.62 21.44
C LYS A 244 -13.00 6.15 21.60
N ASP A 245 -12.37 5.57 20.59
CA ASP A 245 -11.96 4.16 20.61
C ASP A 245 -10.79 3.95 21.59
N GLU A 246 -9.86 4.90 21.71
CA GLU A 246 -8.82 4.88 22.74
C GLU A 246 -9.40 5.01 24.17
N ASP A 247 -10.29 5.96 24.40
CA ASP A 247 -10.94 6.15 25.69
C ASP A 247 -11.72 4.89 26.15
N ASN A 248 -12.36 4.20 25.21
CA ASN A 248 -13.09 2.96 25.49
C ASN A 248 -12.19 1.75 25.84
N LEU A 249 -10.90 1.80 25.54
CA LEU A 249 -9.96 0.71 25.93
C LEU A 249 -9.63 0.73 27.43
N PHE A 250 -9.77 1.89 28.07
CA PHE A 250 -9.39 2.12 29.46
C PHE A 250 -10.61 2.28 30.38
N ALA A 251 -11.84 2.25 29.83
CA ALA A 251 -13.10 2.27 30.55
C ALA A 251 -13.57 0.84 30.87
#